data_35f644e40d95a39df465708b938f714d
#
_entry.id   35f644e40d95a39df465708b938f714d
#
_cell.length_a   1.000
_cell.length_b   1.000
_cell.length_c   1.000
_cell.angle_alpha   90.00
_cell.angle_beta   90.00
_cell.angle_gamma   90.00
#
_symmetry.space_group_name_H-M   'P 1'
#
loop_
_entity.id
_entity.type
_entity.pdbx_description
1 polymer ?
#
loop_
_entity_poly.entity_id
_entity_poly.type
_entity_poly.pdbx_seq_one_letter_code
_entity_poly.pdbx_strand_id
1 'polypeptide(L)'
;MDEERDTPRITLDEGALLAAETAADAPFGKPVALYPNLYLVRLPLPHNPLRAINSYFILDDDGTTTIVDVGFNHPACEQAIDDALAALGRSWDKVQVLLTHSHPDHTGNLDRIWRTGMPVFANLHSFQEVKNLMEMEDNVYGPLLLQAATLEQQKDMTFGDEGPRLHVSAELLPLSTYPAMTYLADGDRLTLGDFEFEVIETPGHDPWHI
;
A
#
# COMPACT_ATOMS: atom_id res chain seq x y z
N MET A 1 33.65 11.56 15.53
CA MET A 1 33.96 11.74 14.10
C MET A 1 32.85 10.99 13.39
N ASP A 2 31.75 11.72 13.18
CA ASP A 2 30.61 11.18 12.45
C ASP A 2 31.00 11.11 10.98
N GLU A 3 31.17 9.91 10.45
CA GLU A 3 31.22 9.71 9.01
C GLU A 3 29.84 10.09 8.47
N GLU A 4 29.75 11.26 7.85
CA GLU A 4 28.65 11.64 7.01
C GLU A 4 28.48 10.54 5.95
N ARG A 5 27.43 9.72 6.07
CA ARG A 5 27.10 8.71 5.08
C ARG A 5 26.71 9.47 3.80
N ASP A 6 27.59 9.36 2.81
CA ASP A 6 27.31 9.86 1.46
C ASP A 6 26.25 8.92 0.81
N THR A 7 25.01 9.07 1.25
CA THR A 7 23.87 8.37 0.63
C THR A 7 23.57 9.09 -0.67
N PRO A 8 23.59 8.42 -1.81
CA PRO A 8 23.21 9.06 -3.07
C PRO A 8 21.75 9.51 -2.96
N ARG A 9 21.53 10.79 -2.75
CA ARG A 9 20.19 11.37 -2.82
C ARG A 9 19.78 11.37 -4.27
N ILE A 10 18.75 10.61 -4.61
CA ILE A 10 18.08 10.75 -5.90
C ILE A 10 17.46 12.15 -5.88
N THR A 11 18.11 13.08 -6.58
CA THR A 11 17.50 14.39 -6.83
C THR A 11 16.52 14.16 -7.97
N LEU A 12 15.22 14.28 -7.70
CA LEU A 12 14.21 14.30 -8.75
C LEU A 12 14.58 15.43 -9.71
N ASP A 13 14.88 15.09 -10.93
CA ASP A 13 15.07 16.11 -11.97
C ASP A 13 13.71 16.75 -12.35
N GLU A 14 13.74 17.85 -13.07
CA GLU A 14 12.53 18.56 -13.49
C GLU A 14 11.59 17.63 -14.30
N GLY A 15 12.14 16.67 -15.02
CA GLY A 15 11.38 15.70 -15.81
C GLY A 15 10.59 14.74 -14.93
N ALA A 16 11.17 14.23 -13.84
CA ALA A 16 10.51 13.35 -12.91
C ALA A 16 9.41 14.09 -12.11
N LEU A 17 9.63 15.34 -11.74
CA LEU A 17 8.62 16.18 -11.11
C LEU A 17 7.43 16.43 -12.04
N LEU A 18 7.69 16.78 -13.30
CA LEU A 18 6.64 16.98 -14.31
C LEU A 18 5.88 15.67 -14.59
N ALA A 19 6.57 14.53 -14.61
CA ALA A 19 5.93 13.23 -14.75
C ALA A 19 5.01 12.92 -13.56
N ALA A 20 5.43 13.23 -12.33
CA ALA A 20 4.60 13.06 -11.14
C ALA A 20 3.37 13.98 -11.13
N GLU A 21 3.51 15.24 -11.56
CA GLU A 21 2.37 16.15 -11.75
C GLU A 21 1.39 15.63 -12.81
N THR A 22 1.91 15.15 -13.94
CA THR A 22 1.09 14.53 -15.00
C THR A 22 0.39 13.26 -14.52
N ALA A 23 1.03 12.51 -13.63
CA ALA A 23 0.46 11.31 -13.04
C ALA A 23 -0.76 11.60 -12.16
N ALA A 24 -0.86 12.78 -11.56
CA ALA A 24 -1.99 13.15 -10.71
C ALA A 24 -3.34 13.06 -11.43
N ASP A 25 -3.36 13.29 -12.74
CA ASP A 25 -4.55 13.22 -13.60
C ASP A 25 -4.58 11.95 -14.50
N ALA A 26 -3.61 11.05 -14.36
CA ALA A 26 -3.57 9.84 -15.17
C ALA A 26 -4.79 8.95 -14.88
N PRO A 27 -5.33 8.24 -15.89
CA PRO A 27 -6.34 7.22 -15.67
C PRO A 27 -5.86 6.14 -14.69
N PHE A 28 -6.80 5.55 -13.94
CA PHE A 28 -6.48 4.43 -13.06
C PHE A 28 -5.87 3.26 -13.85
N GLY A 29 -4.89 2.60 -13.25
CA GLY A 29 -4.21 1.46 -13.88
C GLY A 29 -3.27 1.82 -15.03
N LYS A 30 -3.14 3.11 -15.41
CA LYS A 30 -2.20 3.53 -16.43
C LYS A 30 -0.84 3.85 -15.83
N PRO A 31 0.24 3.10 -16.17
CA PRO A 31 1.57 3.40 -15.69
C PRO A 31 2.08 4.74 -16.25
N VAL A 32 2.65 5.57 -15.39
CA VAL A 32 3.37 6.79 -15.75
C VAL A 32 4.83 6.61 -15.35
N ALA A 33 5.73 6.63 -16.30
CA ALA A 33 7.16 6.47 -16.04
C ALA A 33 7.69 7.70 -15.28
N LEU A 34 8.29 7.45 -14.12
CA LEU A 34 9.03 8.46 -13.34
C LEU A 34 10.52 8.39 -13.65
N TYR A 35 11.05 7.17 -13.77
CA TYR A 35 12.40 6.84 -14.19
C TYR A 35 12.38 5.57 -15.06
N PRO A 36 13.48 5.21 -15.71
CA PRO A 36 13.63 3.85 -16.24
C PRO A 36 13.31 2.84 -15.13
N ASN A 37 12.46 1.88 -15.44
CA ASN A 37 12.04 0.81 -14.51
C ASN A 37 11.28 1.23 -13.25
N LEU A 38 10.89 2.52 -13.09
CA LEU A 38 10.05 3.02 -12.00
C LEU A 38 8.83 3.75 -12.54
N TYR A 39 7.66 3.26 -12.18
CA TYR A 39 6.37 3.78 -12.65
C TYR A 39 5.45 4.11 -11.49
N LEU A 40 4.69 5.21 -11.62
CA LEU A 40 3.55 5.52 -10.78
C LEU A 40 2.28 4.99 -11.43
N VAL A 41 1.46 4.31 -10.63
CA VAL A 41 0.13 3.80 -11.02
C VAL A 41 -0.88 4.29 -10.01
N ARG A 42 -1.90 4.99 -10.48
CA ARG A 42 -3.01 5.40 -9.61
C ARG A 42 -3.99 4.26 -9.42
N LEU A 43 -4.28 3.93 -8.16
CA LEU A 43 -5.30 2.96 -7.79
C LEU A 43 -6.54 3.70 -7.28
N PRO A 44 -7.76 3.31 -7.70
CA PRO A 44 -8.97 3.98 -7.27
C PRO A 44 -9.26 3.72 -5.80
N LEU A 45 -9.81 4.71 -5.10
CA LEU A 45 -10.38 4.58 -3.76
C LEU A 45 -11.89 4.84 -3.85
N PRO A 46 -12.70 3.83 -4.16
CA PRO A 46 -14.15 3.98 -4.23
C PRO A 46 -14.72 4.47 -2.91
N HIS A 47 -15.68 5.39 -2.99
CA HIS A 47 -16.37 5.98 -1.83
C HIS A 47 -15.46 6.72 -0.83
N ASN A 48 -14.22 7.02 -1.21
CA ASN A 48 -13.26 7.78 -0.38
C ASN A 48 -13.02 9.17 -0.98
N PRO A 49 -12.99 10.26 -0.16
CA PRO A 49 -12.75 11.62 -0.64
C PRO A 49 -11.41 11.80 -1.36
N LEU A 50 -10.40 11.00 -1.02
CA LEU A 50 -9.08 11.04 -1.67
C LEU A 50 -9.13 10.51 -3.11
N ARG A 51 -10.13 9.70 -3.45
CA ARG A 51 -10.40 9.11 -4.77
C ARG A 51 -9.33 8.15 -5.29
N ALA A 52 -8.08 8.31 -4.91
CA ALA A 52 -6.98 7.49 -5.36
C ALA A 52 -5.84 7.45 -4.35
N ILE A 53 -5.08 6.36 -4.39
CA ILE A 53 -3.71 6.32 -3.88
C ILE A 53 -2.73 6.20 -5.05
N ASN A 54 -1.48 6.53 -4.78
CA ASN A 54 -0.36 6.30 -5.67
C ASN A 54 0.32 4.99 -5.26
N SER A 55 0.36 4.04 -6.18
CA SER A 55 1.16 2.83 -6.07
C SER A 55 2.38 2.96 -6.98
N TYR A 56 3.51 2.36 -6.60
CA TYR A 56 4.71 2.39 -7.42
C TYR A 56 5.06 0.99 -7.90
N PHE A 57 5.41 0.88 -9.18
CA PHE A 57 5.81 -0.35 -9.83
C PHE A 57 7.29 -0.24 -10.18
N ILE A 58 8.10 -1.09 -9.58
CA ILE A 58 9.55 -1.17 -9.81
C ILE A 58 9.80 -2.45 -10.58
N LEU A 59 10.43 -2.31 -11.74
CA LEU A 59 10.66 -3.42 -12.66
C LEU A 59 12.11 -3.89 -12.57
N ASP A 60 12.29 -5.21 -12.52
CA ASP A 60 13.59 -5.84 -12.61
C ASP A 60 13.80 -6.48 -13.99
N ASP A 61 15.04 -6.61 -14.43
CA ASP A 61 15.45 -7.23 -15.70
C ASP A 61 15.14 -8.70 -15.75
N ASP A 62 15.09 -9.38 -14.61
CA ASP A 62 14.70 -10.78 -14.50
C ASP A 62 13.20 -11.04 -14.71
N GLY A 63 12.43 -9.97 -14.85
CA GLY A 63 10.98 -9.96 -15.02
C GLY A 63 10.19 -9.78 -13.72
N THR A 64 10.84 -9.68 -12.56
CA THR A 64 10.19 -9.37 -11.29
C THR A 64 9.59 -7.97 -11.32
N THR A 65 8.44 -7.79 -10.69
CA THR A 65 7.79 -6.51 -10.48
C THR A 65 7.47 -6.35 -9.01
N THR A 66 8.06 -5.33 -8.40
CA THR A 66 7.70 -4.93 -7.03
C THR A 66 6.59 -3.91 -7.10
N ILE A 67 5.47 -4.19 -6.42
CA ILE A 67 4.35 -3.27 -6.27
C ILE A 67 4.40 -2.70 -4.85
N VAL A 68 4.54 -1.38 -4.75
CA VAL A 68 4.49 -0.67 -3.46
C VAL A 68 3.06 -0.21 -3.24
N ASP A 69 2.40 -0.75 -2.21
CA ASP A 69 1.00 -0.58 -1.85
C ASP A 69 0.00 -1.01 -2.93
N VAL A 70 -1.09 -1.64 -2.52
CA VAL A 70 -1.95 -2.39 -3.44
C VAL A 70 -3.42 -1.92 -3.47
N GLY A 71 -3.77 -0.91 -2.67
CA GLY A 71 -5.13 -0.36 -2.67
C GLY A 71 -6.11 -1.10 -1.75
N PHE A 72 -7.37 -0.69 -1.80
CA PHE A 72 -8.47 -1.29 -1.07
C PHE A 72 -8.79 -2.70 -1.56
N ASN A 73 -9.43 -3.52 -0.69
CA ASN A 73 -10.09 -4.77 -1.07
C ASN A 73 -11.30 -4.48 -1.99
N HIS A 74 -11.03 -4.04 -3.21
CA HIS A 74 -12.05 -3.68 -4.18
C HIS A 74 -11.68 -4.13 -5.59
N PRO A 75 -12.65 -4.68 -6.38
CA PRO A 75 -12.38 -5.16 -7.74
C PRO A 75 -11.74 -4.11 -8.66
N ALA A 76 -12.03 -2.83 -8.46
CA ALA A 76 -11.45 -1.77 -9.26
C ALA A 76 -9.94 -1.57 -8.99
N CYS A 77 -9.46 -1.83 -7.77
CA CYS A 77 -8.03 -1.80 -7.46
C CYS A 77 -7.31 -2.98 -8.12
N GLU A 78 -7.89 -4.19 -8.03
CA GLU A 78 -7.37 -5.38 -8.71
C GLU A 78 -7.28 -5.15 -10.22
N GLN A 79 -8.35 -4.66 -10.85
CA GLN A 79 -8.38 -4.36 -12.28
C GLN A 79 -7.32 -3.32 -12.68
N ALA A 80 -7.14 -2.27 -11.87
CA ALA A 80 -6.13 -1.25 -12.14
C ALA A 80 -4.69 -1.82 -12.11
N ILE A 81 -4.43 -2.76 -11.20
CA ILE A 81 -3.14 -3.46 -11.16
C ILE A 81 -2.98 -4.38 -12.37
N ASP A 82 -4.03 -5.13 -12.74
CA ASP A 82 -4.03 -5.99 -13.93
C ASP A 82 -3.73 -5.18 -15.20
N ASP A 83 -4.39 -4.04 -15.37
CA ASP A 83 -4.20 -3.14 -16.51
C ASP A 83 -2.77 -2.61 -16.55
N ALA A 84 -2.21 -2.25 -15.40
CA ALA A 84 -0.84 -1.76 -15.29
C ALA A 84 0.20 -2.84 -15.62
N LEU A 85 0.04 -4.05 -15.08
CA LEU A 85 0.93 -5.18 -15.39
C LEU A 85 0.88 -5.51 -16.88
N ALA A 86 -0.33 -5.57 -17.47
CA ALA A 86 -0.50 -5.82 -18.89
C ALA A 86 0.16 -4.75 -19.76
N ALA A 87 -0.01 -3.46 -19.41
CA ALA A 87 0.60 -2.35 -20.14
C ALA A 87 2.13 -2.35 -20.06
N LEU A 88 2.70 -2.87 -18.97
CA LEU A 88 4.14 -3.02 -18.75
C LEU A 88 4.70 -4.35 -19.30
N GLY A 89 3.85 -5.23 -19.85
CA GLY A 89 4.26 -6.55 -20.31
C GLY A 89 4.71 -7.47 -19.19
N ARG A 90 4.14 -7.30 -17.99
CA ARG A 90 4.46 -8.07 -16.79
C ARG A 90 3.35 -9.05 -16.44
N SER A 91 3.65 -10.06 -15.64
CA SER A 91 2.69 -11.08 -15.21
C SER A 91 2.73 -11.29 -13.70
N TRP A 92 1.64 -11.81 -13.15
CA TRP A 92 1.52 -12.12 -11.73
C TRP A 92 2.53 -13.17 -11.22
N ASP A 93 3.09 -13.99 -12.09
CA ASP A 93 4.01 -15.07 -11.70
C ASP A 93 5.31 -14.56 -11.07
N LYS A 94 5.65 -13.29 -11.32
CA LYS A 94 6.86 -12.64 -10.82
C LYS A 94 6.56 -11.32 -10.12
N VAL A 95 5.44 -11.26 -9.40
CA VAL A 95 5.09 -10.10 -8.57
C VAL A 95 5.52 -10.33 -7.14
N GLN A 96 6.06 -9.29 -6.53
CA GLN A 96 6.24 -9.16 -5.09
C GLN A 96 5.63 -7.83 -4.63
N VAL A 97 5.25 -7.74 -3.35
CA VAL A 97 4.59 -6.58 -2.78
C VAL A 97 5.41 -6.01 -1.64
N LEU A 98 5.54 -4.68 -1.60
CA LEU A 98 6.08 -3.95 -0.47
C LEU A 98 4.97 -3.05 0.08
N LEU A 99 4.73 -3.11 1.39
CA LEU A 99 3.69 -2.34 2.06
C LEU A 99 4.33 -1.26 2.93
N THR A 100 3.91 -0.02 2.73
CA THR A 100 4.44 1.11 3.49
C THR A 100 3.90 1.12 4.93
N HIS A 101 2.64 0.73 5.11
CA HIS A 101 1.99 0.62 6.42
C HIS A 101 0.72 -0.24 6.34
N SER A 102 0.00 -0.40 7.46
CA SER A 102 -1.08 -1.39 7.57
C SER A 102 -2.48 -0.90 7.19
N HIS A 103 -2.66 0.35 6.81
CA HIS A 103 -3.99 0.88 6.50
C HIS A 103 -4.65 0.16 5.31
N PRO A 104 -5.99 -0.02 5.35
CA PRO A 104 -6.71 -0.82 4.35
C PRO A 104 -6.58 -0.30 2.91
N ASP A 105 -6.44 1.00 2.71
CA ASP A 105 -6.25 1.60 1.38
C ASP A 105 -4.86 1.34 0.77
N HIS A 106 -3.93 0.84 1.56
CA HIS A 106 -2.61 0.40 1.11
C HIS A 106 -2.48 -1.11 1.02
N THR A 107 -3.19 -1.85 1.87
CA THR A 107 -2.99 -3.30 2.05
C THR A 107 -4.16 -4.16 1.63
N GLY A 108 -5.38 -3.62 1.62
CA GLY A 108 -6.62 -4.40 1.56
C GLY A 108 -6.75 -5.29 0.34
N ASN A 109 -6.21 -4.85 -0.80
CA ASN A 109 -6.27 -5.63 -2.04
C ASN A 109 -5.40 -6.91 -2.00
N LEU A 110 -4.53 -7.09 -1.00
CA LEU A 110 -3.80 -8.35 -0.83
C LEU A 110 -4.75 -9.55 -0.72
N ASP A 111 -5.91 -9.40 -0.08
CA ASP A 111 -6.92 -10.48 0.00
C ASP A 111 -7.36 -10.99 -1.37
N ARG A 112 -7.27 -10.15 -2.41
CA ARG A 112 -7.68 -10.48 -3.78
C ARG A 112 -6.52 -10.96 -4.64
N ILE A 113 -5.36 -10.30 -4.50
CA ILE A 113 -4.24 -10.47 -5.43
C ILE A 113 -3.18 -11.46 -4.92
N TRP A 114 -3.10 -11.70 -3.61
CA TRP A 114 -2.06 -12.57 -3.07
C TRP A 114 -2.19 -13.99 -3.59
N ARG A 115 -1.06 -14.59 -3.94
CA ARG A 115 -0.93 -15.97 -4.41
C ARG A 115 0.12 -16.70 -3.61
N THR A 116 -0.06 -18.00 -3.42
CA THR A 116 0.92 -18.84 -2.71
C THR A 116 2.32 -18.66 -3.29
N GLY A 117 3.25 -18.25 -2.44
CA GLY A 117 4.64 -18.01 -2.83
C GLY A 117 4.94 -16.58 -3.28
N MET A 118 3.95 -15.70 -3.40
CA MET A 118 4.19 -14.27 -3.65
C MET A 118 4.88 -13.63 -2.44
N PRO A 119 6.09 -13.06 -2.59
CA PRO A 119 6.76 -12.39 -1.49
C PRO A 119 6.02 -11.11 -1.10
N VAL A 120 5.91 -10.86 0.21
CA VAL A 120 5.37 -9.62 0.77
C VAL A 120 6.35 -9.08 1.80
N PHE A 121 6.71 -7.81 1.67
CA PHE A 121 7.60 -7.07 2.56
C PHE A 121 6.79 -6.02 3.33
N ALA A 122 7.03 -5.87 4.62
CA ALA A 122 6.31 -4.91 5.46
C ALA A 122 7.07 -4.63 6.75
N ASN A 123 6.77 -3.53 7.44
CA ASN A 123 7.24 -3.33 8.81
C ASN A 123 6.51 -4.30 9.77
N LEU A 124 7.26 -4.99 10.62
CA LEU A 124 6.71 -5.97 11.57
C LEU A 124 5.67 -5.33 12.50
N HIS A 125 5.99 -4.17 13.05
CA HIS A 125 5.19 -3.56 14.10
C HIS A 125 3.83 -3.09 13.58
N SER A 126 3.79 -2.53 12.37
CA SER A 126 2.54 -2.11 11.72
C SER A 126 1.53 -3.27 11.64
N PHE A 127 2.00 -4.46 11.25
CA PHE A 127 1.12 -5.62 11.09
C PHE A 127 0.88 -6.38 12.40
N GLN A 128 1.83 -6.38 13.33
CA GLN A 128 1.63 -7.00 14.64
C GLN A 128 0.55 -6.28 15.44
N GLU A 129 0.50 -4.94 15.35
CA GLU A 129 -0.53 -4.16 16.03
C GLU A 129 -1.92 -4.47 15.46
N VAL A 130 -2.09 -4.48 14.15
CA VAL A 130 -3.35 -4.85 13.50
C VAL A 130 -3.76 -6.28 13.86
N LYS A 131 -2.83 -7.23 13.85
CA LYS A 131 -3.11 -8.61 14.22
C LYS A 131 -3.55 -8.71 15.68
N ASN A 132 -2.88 -8.03 16.59
CA ASN A 132 -3.27 -8.00 18.01
C ASN A 132 -4.66 -7.41 18.19
N LEU A 133 -4.99 -6.36 17.44
CA LEU A 133 -6.32 -5.73 17.47
C LEU A 133 -7.40 -6.68 16.95
N MET A 134 -7.10 -7.51 15.95
CA MET A 134 -8.04 -8.52 15.42
C MET A 134 -8.26 -9.68 16.40
N GLU A 135 -7.23 -10.04 17.18
CA GLU A 135 -7.31 -11.11 18.18
C GLU A 135 -7.98 -10.66 19.50
N MET A 136 -8.15 -9.35 19.72
CA MET A 136 -8.87 -8.81 20.88
C MET A 136 -10.37 -8.88 20.64
N GLU A 137 -11.07 -9.66 21.47
CA GLU A 137 -12.52 -9.87 21.39
C GLU A 137 -13.33 -8.57 21.28
N ASP A 138 -14.16 -8.53 20.28
CA ASP A 138 -15.43 -7.80 20.02
C ASP A 138 -15.57 -6.28 20.28
N ASN A 139 -14.80 -5.59 21.08
CA ASN A 139 -15.18 -4.22 21.49
C ASN A 139 -14.13 -3.11 21.22
N VAL A 140 -12.94 -3.43 20.78
CA VAL A 140 -11.87 -2.42 20.62
C VAL A 140 -11.88 -1.79 19.23
N TYR A 141 -12.38 -2.51 18.22
CA TYR A 141 -12.44 -2.04 16.84
C TYR A 141 -13.38 -0.83 16.64
N GLY A 142 -14.50 -0.79 17.35
CA GLY A 142 -15.48 0.27 17.20
C GLY A 142 -14.89 1.67 17.33
N PRO A 143 -14.14 2.01 18.40
CA PRO A 143 -13.56 3.34 18.56
C PRO A 143 -12.46 3.69 17.54
N LEU A 144 -11.63 2.72 17.12
CA LEU A 144 -10.57 2.92 16.14
C LEU A 144 -11.12 3.12 14.73
N LEU A 145 -12.10 2.31 14.34
CA LEU A 145 -12.82 2.48 13.07
C LEU A 145 -13.64 3.77 13.06
N LEU A 146 -14.16 4.21 14.21
CA LEU A 146 -14.83 5.50 14.35
C LEU A 146 -13.88 6.68 14.11
N GLN A 147 -12.62 6.59 14.53
CA GLN A 147 -11.61 7.63 14.27
C GLN A 147 -11.18 7.65 12.80
N ALA A 148 -11.14 6.48 12.15
CA ALA A 148 -10.78 6.35 10.74
C ALA A 148 -11.95 6.62 9.79
N ALA A 149 -13.20 6.48 10.26
CA ALA A 149 -14.40 6.66 9.44
C ALA A 149 -14.59 8.13 9.06
N THR A 150 -14.82 8.39 7.77
CA THR A 150 -15.25 9.73 7.31
C THR A 150 -16.63 10.10 7.88
N LEU A 151 -16.95 11.40 7.90
CA LEU A 151 -18.26 11.89 8.35
C LEU A 151 -19.45 11.25 7.58
N GLU A 152 -19.23 10.79 6.37
CA GLU A 152 -20.23 10.12 5.54
C GLU A 152 -20.40 8.66 5.96
N GLN A 153 -19.32 7.98 6.27
CA GLN A 153 -19.34 6.62 6.81
C GLN A 153 -19.95 6.57 8.21
N GLN A 154 -19.78 7.63 9.02
CA GLN A 154 -20.42 7.76 10.34
C GLN A 154 -21.95 7.86 10.26
N LYS A 155 -22.51 8.31 9.12
CA LYS A 155 -23.96 8.39 8.92
C LYS A 155 -24.63 7.03 8.71
N ASP A 156 -23.87 6.04 8.24
CA ASP A 156 -24.35 4.66 8.03
C ASP A 156 -24.20 3.78 9.28
N MET A 157 -23.83 4.39 10.42
CA MET A 157 -23.74 3.67 11.69
C MET A 157 -25.13 3.37 12.23
N THR A 158 -25.45 2.09 12.38
CA THR A 158 -26.63 1.66 13.11
C THR A 158 -26.30 1.44 14.57
N PHE A 159 -27.13 1.99 15.45
CA PHE A 159 -27.04 1.76 16.90
C PHE A 159 -27.95 0.60 17.25
N GLY A 160 -27.38 -0.53 17.69
CA GLY A 160 -28.11 -1.66 18.24
C GLY A 160 -28.09 -1.66 19.77
N ASP A 161 -28.85 -2.56 20.41
CA ASP A 161 -28.97 -2.68 21.88
C ASP A 161 -27.61 -2.99 22.56
N GLU A 162 -26.59 -3.39 21.81
CA GLU A 162 -25.22 -3.68 22.28
C GLU A 162 -24.20 -2.56 21.97
N GLY A 163 -24.67 -1.41 21.51
CA GLY A 163 -23.83 -0.27 21.12
C GLY A 163 -23.75 -0.04 19.61
N PRO A 164 -22.94 0.91 19.15
CA PRO A 164 -22.85 1.24 17.74
C PRO A 164 -22.24 0.07 16.95
N ARG A 165 -22.99 -0.47 16.01
CA ARG A 165 -22.48 -1.40 15.00
C ARG A 165 -22.14 -0.61 13.75
N LEU A 166 -20.85 -0.54 13.44
CA LEU A 166 -20.40 -0.02 12.17
C LEU A 166 -20.68 -1.07 11.08
N HIS A 167 -21.48 -0.70 10.09
CA HIS A 167 -21.41 -1.37 8.80
C HIS A 167 -20.13 -0.89 8.11
N VAL A 168 -19.01 -1.52 8.46
CA VAL A 168 -17.74 -1.26 7.78
C VAL A 168 -17.85 -1.91 6.42
N SER A 169 -17.70 -1.11 5.35
CA SER A 169 -17.62 -1.68 4.01
C SER A 169 -16.42 -2.64 3.95
N ALA A 170 -16.50 -3.68 3.12
CA ALA A 170 -15.45 -4.69 3.01
C ALA A 170 -14.08 -4.07 2.68
N GLU A 171 -14.07 -2.89 2.01
CA GLU A 171 -12.87 -2.15 1.66
C GLU A 171 -12.09 -1.60 2.87
N LEU A 172 -12.76 -1.42 4.01
CA LEU A 172 -12.15 -0.88 5.24
C LEU A 172 -11.77 -1.96 6.23
N LEU A 173 -12.06 -3.23 5.94
CA LEU A 173 -11.66 -4.32 6.80
C LEU A 173 -10.15 -4.59 6.69
N PRO A 174 -9.49 -4.92 7.80
CA PRO A 174 -8.13 -5.44 7.75
C PRO A 174 -8.09 -6.73 6.94
N LEU A 175 -6.88 -7.15 6.54
CA LEU A 175 -6.68 -8.38 5.80
C LEU A 175 -7.36 -9.56 6.49
N SER A 176 -8.14 -10.33 5.74
CA SER A 176 -8.80 -11.55 6.23
C SER A 176 -7.79 -12.67 6.44
N THR A 177 -6.69 -12.65 5.69
CA THR A 177 -5.62 -13.64 5.75
C THR A 177 -4.27 -12.94 5.65
N TYR A 178 -3.39 -13.20 6.62
CA TYR A 178 -2.03 -12.66 6.60
C TYR A 178 -1.11 -13.64 5.87
N PRO A 179 -0.54 -13.27 4.71
CA PRO A 179 0.52 -14.06 4.09
C PRO A 179 1.76 -14.09 4.99
N ALA A 180 2.63 -15.06 4.76
CA ALA A 180 3.97 -15.01 5.35
C ALA A 180 4.69 -13.77 4.77
N MET A 181 5.11 -12.85 5.65
CA MET A 181 5.77 -11.61 5.26
C MET A 181 7.25 -11.65 5.63
N THR A 182 8.07 -11.01 4.81
CA THR A 182 9.43 -10.64 5.17
C THR A 182 9.37 -9.28 5.84
N TYR A 183 9.77 -9.24 7.11
CA TYR A 183 9.68 -8.01 7.89
C TYR A 183 10.93 -7.15 7.72
N LEU A 184 10.68 -5.85 7.57
CA LEU A 184 11.67 -4.80 7.41
C LEU A 184 11.72 -3.94 8.66
N ALA A 185 12.92 -3.46 8.97
CA ALA A 185 13.20 -2.54 10.06
C ALA A 185 13.97 -1.31 9.55
N ASP A 186 13.99 -0.27 10.35
CA ASP A 186 14.77 0.94 10.06
C ASP A 186 16.26 0.62 9.78
N GLY A 187 16.78 1.15 8.70
CA GLY A 187 18.15 0.91 8.23
C GLY A 187 18.35 -0.35 7.39
N ASP A 188 17.34 -1.20 7.21
CA ASP A 188 17.42 -2.34 6.27
C ASP A 188 17.62 -1.85 4.85
N ARG A 189 18.29 -2.65 4.03
CA ARG A 189 18.55 -2.34 2.63
C ARG A 189 17.92 -3.37 1.70
N LEU A 190 17.31 -2.87 0.65
CA LEU A 190 16.66 -3.65 -0.39
C LEU A 190 17.18 -3.23 -1.76
N THR A 191 17.48 -4.21 -2.59
CA THR A 191 17.67 -3.97 -4.03
C THR A 191 16.39 -4.35 -4.74
N LEU A 192 15.76 -3.38 -5.41
CA LEU A 192 14.53 -3.56 -6.17
C LEU A 192 14.76 -3.02 -7.59
N GLY A 193 14.84 -3.90 -8.57
CA GLY A 193 15.29 -3.55 -9.91
C GLY A 193 16.72 -2.96 -9.88
N ASP A 194 16.89 -1.82 -10.50
CA ASP A 194 18.18 -1.08 -10.55
C ASP A 194 18.40 -0.16 -9.33
N PHE A 195 17.52 -0.18 -8.34
CA PHE A 195 17.53 0.76 -7.23
C PHE A 195 17.97 0.10 -5.92
N GLU A 196 18.84 0.79 -5.18
CA GLU A 196 19.16 0.50 -3.79
C GLU A 196 18.29 1.36 -2.88
N PHE A 197 17.45 0.71 -2.07
CA PHE A 197 16.60 1.37 -1.08
C PHE A 197 17.14 1.16 0.32
N GLU A 198 17.05 2.17 1.14
CA GLU A 198 17.21 2.09 2.60
C GLU A 198 15.84 2.30 3.23
N VAL A 199 15.43 1.40 4.11
CA VAL A 199 14.19 1.50 4.87
C VAL A 199 14.37 2.59 5.92
N ILE A 200 13.45 3.54 5.96
CA ILE A 200 13.44 4.62 6.93
C ILE A 200 12.06 4.64 7.60
N GLU A 201 12.02 4.43 8.91
CA GLU A 201 10.78 4.61 9.67
C GLU A 201 10.40 6.08 9.72
N THR A 202 9.17 6.38 9.29
CA THR A 202 8.61 7.74 9.21
C THR A 202 7.33 7.83 10.03
N PRO A 203 7.41 7.77 11.38
CA PRO A 203 6.24 7.76 12.23
C PRO A 203 5.45 9.07 12.12
N GLY A 204 4.12 8.96 12.08
CA GLY A 204 3.22 10.10 11.95
C GLY A 204 1.80 9.66 11.68
N HIS A 205 1.43 9.52 10.41
CA HIS A 205 0.12 9.04 9.97
C HIS A 205 -0.17 7.61 10.46
N ASP A 206 0.82 6.74 10.36
CA ASP A 206 0.91 5.45 11.03
C ASP A 206 2.19 5.46 11.88
N PRO A 207 2.19 4.95 13.12
CA PRO A 207 3.38 4.96 13.97
C PRO A 207 4.54 4.11 13.43
N TRP A 208 4.26 3.18 12.51
CA TRP A 208 5.21 2.22 11.94
C TRP A 208 5.33 2.33 10.41
N HIS A 209 5.03 3.50 9.87
CA HIS A 209 5.17 3.79 8.44
C HIS A 209 6.65 3.73 8.02
N ILE A 210 6.93 3.12 6.87
CA ILE A 210 8.26 3.07 6.24
C ILE A 210 8.25 3.69 4.86
#